data_6d95370fe4259d7e3ca8c234c3e047e0
#
_entry.id   6d95370fe4259d7e3ca8c234c3e047e0
#
_cell.length_a   1.000
_cell.length_b   1.000
_cell.length_c   1.000
_cell.angle_alpha   90.00
_cell.angle_beta   90.00
_cell.angle_gamma   90.00
#
_symmetry.space_group_name_H-M   'P 1'
#
loop_
_entity.id
_entity.type
_entity.pdbx_description
1 polymer ?
#
loop_
_entity_poly.entity_id
_entity_poly.type
_entity_poly.pdbx_seq_one_letter_code
_entity_poly.pdbx_strand_id
1 'polypeptide(L)'
;MKAVERKSDLNKRNSQDKNKHYSLNKTIKVDSGSGRLMTGITSAFLLYMLVIYPLALHDHYFDITYTKYTVFKVGVILFAVIWAMGLVIVLTGINAGGMKGRHAGGNVKVGTMDKLKAVICDGVYGTDICMVLFFISGVMSFIMAEDKKNAFTGAQGRYCGLAFMILIFIMYIIVSARVSNMEKMWSLISMVFVLVSSVTFIIAILQNIGFDPFKLLDGINRKQRNIYVSTFGNIDIFGSFICIALPLFMGLYVTEKSNIKRIVYGIGVFAGFMAFIPANADVVFAGVGATIIAVLFATVYMERVDRLFELVMLGSGGYLGMVLLRMLVGTNGAKITGFNRLAEHPALLVIIFAVVLFIRLIIQVYINRNKTEIYINENKSEVYINKQKNGTGIKLIIALAVVLISGIAVIIYGRKNNLAMFDFNDKWGSYRGYIWRRVTGLYGELPFVQKIFGHGNESIRSLMDDRFYDEMLQVTGTVYDNAHNEYLQYLVTQGLLGMLSYVGVVGTAVITGVKKIKKSPYILGLLLAVISYGVQAIFNVNQCITTPYMFLMTAMLIGMCRRATEE
;
A
#
# COMPACT_ATOMS: atom_id res chain seq x y z
N MET A 1 23.35 57.12 27.97
CA MET A 1 23.92 56.73 26.65
C MET A 1 24.61 55.36 26.68
N LYS A 2 25.51 55.03 27.60
CA LYS A 2 26.23 53.72 27.62
C LYS A 2 25.38 52.46 27.80
N ALA A 3 24.15 52.52 28.33
CA ALA A 3 23.26 51.37 28.49
C ALA A 3 22.46 51.02 27.22
N VAL A 4 22.23 51.99 26.34
CA VAL A 4 21.50 51.82 25.07
C VAL A 4 22.43 51.21 24.00
N GLU A 5 23.70 51.62 24.00
CA GLU A 5 24.71 51.03 23.10
C GLU A 5 25.00 49.56 23.41
N ARG A 6 25.09 49.16 24.70
CA ARG A 6 25.26 47.75 25.07
C ARG A 6 24.08 46.85 24.66
N LYS A 7 22.85 47.37 24.68
CA LYS A 7 21.66 46.62 24.22
C LYS A 7 21.63 46.48 22.70
N SER A 8 22.10 47.47 21.96
CA SER A 8 22.21 47.44 20.50
C SER A 8 23.25 46.41 20.03
N ASP A 9 24.40 46.32 20.72
CA ASP A 9 25.48 45.40 20.39
C ASP A 9 25.12 43.93 20.75
N LEU A 10 24.37 43.69 21.83
CA LEU A 10 23.85 42.38 22.18
C LEU A 10 22.81 41.91 21.16
N ASN A 11 21.92 42.79 20.68
CA ASN A 11 20.95 42.45 19.65
C ASN A 11 21.60 42.21 18.29
N LYS A 12 22.66 42.93 17.93
CA LYS A 12 23.44 42.68 16.71
C LYS A 12 24.19 41.35 16.78
N ARG A 13 24.78 40.97 17.91
CA ARG A 13 25.41 39.66 18.10
C ARG A 13 24.42 38.53 18.05
N ASN A 14 23.26 38.62 18.70
CA ASN A 14 22.22 37.62 18.65
C ASN A 14 21.56 37.47 17.26
N SER A 15 21.47 38.55 16.47
CA SER A 15 20.99 38.47 15.09
C SER A 15 22.06 37.90 14.14
N GLN A 16 23.34 38.17 14.38
CA GLN A 16 24.43 37.54 13.61
C GLN A 16 24.60 36.08 13.94
N ASP A 17 24.43 35.64 15.18
CA ASP A 17 24.45 34.22 15.56
C ASP A 17 23.22 33.48 15.06
N LYS A 18 22.03 34.07 15.09
CA LYS A 18 20.83 33.50 14.44
C LYS A 18 20.98 33.39 12.92
N ASN A 19 21.54 34.42 12.27
CA ASN A 19 21.80 34.36 10.82
C ASN A 19 22.94 33.38 10.48
N LYS A 20 23.94 33.21 11.34
CA LYS A 20 24.97 32.18 11.19
C LYS A 20 24.39 30.77 11.36
N HIS A 21 23.51 30.53 12.32
CA HIS A 21 22.79 29.27 12.46
C HIS A 21 21.82 29.03 11.30
N TYR A 22 21.12 30.05 10.80
CA TYR A 22 20.24 29.95 9.64
C TYR A 22 21.03 29.75 8.35
N SER A 23 22.22 30.34 8.19
CA SER A 23 23.07 30.12 7.02
C SER A 23 23.81 28.77 7.07
N LEU A 24 24.17 28.26 8.27
CA LEU A 24 24.71 26.91 8.42
C LEU A 24 23.69 25.83 8.06
N ASN A 25 22.43 26.00 8.43
CA ASN A 25 21.35 25.06 8.04
C ASN A 25 20.98 25.12 6.55
N LYS A 26 21.30 26.21 5.86
CA LYS A 26 21.02 26.38 4.42
C LYS A 26 22.15 25.88 3.52
N THR A 27 23.33 25.54 4.06
CA THR A 27 24.55 25.29 3.27
C THR A 27 25.07 23.85 3.35
N ILE A 28 24.45 22.94 4.10
CA ILE A 28 24.75 21.52 4.04
C ILE A 28 23.73 20.84 3.11
N LYS A 29 23.60 21.29 1.88
CA LYS A 29 23.31 20.39 0.78
C LYS A 29 24.57 19.55 0.59
N VAL A 30 24.69 18.49 1.37
CA VAL A 30 25.67 17.43 1.12
C VAL A 30 25.17 16.68 -0.13
N ASP A 31 25.39 17.28 -1.29
CA ASP A 31 25.39 16.59 -2.58
C ASP A 31 26.71 15.80 -2.65
N SER A 32 26.94 15.00 -1.61
CA SER A 32 28.12 14.17 -1.49
C SER A 32 27.90 12.90 -2.31
N GLY A 33 28.95 12.42 -2.96
CA GLY A 33 28.95 11.10 -3.62
C GLY A 33 28.36 9.99 -2.73
N SER A 34 28.50 10.13 -1.42
CA SER A 34 27.93 9.31 -0.36
C SER A 34 26.39 9.26 -0.37
N GLY A 35 25.73 10.40 -0.54
CA GLY A 35 24.26 10.48 -0.65
C GLY A 35 23.75 9.77 -1.91
N ARG A 36 24.47 9.91 -3.03
CA ARG A 36 24.14 9.23 -4.30
C ARG A 36 24.30 7.71 -4.20
N LEU A 37 25.37 7.25 -3.52
CA LEU A 37 25.59 5.83 -3.30
C LEU A 37 24.41 5.19 -2.56
N MET A 38 24.04 5.76 -1.40
CA MET A 38 22.93 5.24 -0.58
C MET A 38 21.59 5.29 -1.33
N THR A 39 21.34 6.36 -2.08
CA THR A 39 20.17 6.49 -2.94
C THR A 39 20.16 5.42 -4.05
N GLY A 40 21.31 5.16 -4.68
CA GLY A 40 21.46 4.11 -5.70
C GLY A 40 21.18 2.70 -5.14
N ILE A 41 21.72 2.38 -3.96
CA ILE A 41 21.48 1.10 -3.27
C ILE A 41 19.97 0.92 -2.99
N THR A 42 19.32 1.96 -2.44
CA THR A 42 17.88 1.89 -2.13
C THR A 42 17.04 1.79 -3.40
N SER A 43 17.42 2.49 -4.49
CA SER A 43 16.73 2.38 -5.79
C SER A 43 16.83 0.97 -6.37
N ALA A 44 18.00 0.36 -6.31
CA ALA A 44 18.22 -1.02 -6.78
C ALA A 44 17.37 -2.02 -5.99
N PHE A 45 17.28 -1.84 -4.67
CA PHE A 45 16.42 -2.68 -3.82
C PHE A 45 14.93 -2.50 -4.16
N LEU A 46 14.47 -1.26 -4.37
CA LEU A 46 13.07 -1.02 -4.78
C LEU A 46 12.77 -1.65 -6.15
N LEU A 47 13.69 -1.56 -7.11
CA LEU A 47 13.54 -2.25 -8.39
C LEU A 47 13.50 -3.77 -8.20
N TYR A 48 14.36 -4.32 -7.34
CA TYR A 48 14.31 -5.74 -7.00
C TYR A 48 12.95 -6.15 -6.45
N MET A 49 12.41 -5.42 -5.46
CA MET A 49 11.12 -5.70 -4.83
C MET A 49 9.93 -5.49 -5.77
N LEU A 50 10.01 -4.55 -6.71
CA LEU A 50 8.90 -4.18 -7.58
C LEU A 50 8.95 -4.88 -8.96
N VAL A 51 10.08 -5.51 -9.31
CA VAL A 51 10.26 -6.20 -10.60
C VAL A 51 10.48 -7.70 -10.40
N ILE A 52 11.53 -8.08 -9.67
CA ILE A 52 11.94 -9.48 -9.53
C ILE A 52 10.97 -10.22 -8.62
N TYR A 53 10.66 -9.64 -7.46
CA TYR A 53 9.84 -10.31 -6.45
C TYR A 53 8.42 -10.67 -6.93
N PRO A 54 7.64 -9.82 -7.64
CA PRO A 54 6.31 -10.20 -8.13
C PRO A 54 6.37 -11.29 -9.23
N LEU A 55 7.46 -11.36 -10.00
CA LEU A 55 7.60 -12.33 -11.09
C LEU A 55 8.31 -13.63 -10.67
N ALA A 56 8.89 -13.69 -9.45
CA ALA A 56 9.67 -14.84 -9.01
C ALA A 56 8.81 -16.12 -8.94
N LEU A 57 9.22 -17.12 -9.68
CA LEU A 57 8.65 -18.47 -9.75
C LEU A 57 9.79 -19.47 -9.86
N HIS A 58 9.61 -20.70 -9.37
CA HIS A 58 10.57 -21.80 -9.50
C HIS A 58 9.85 -23.06 -9.99
N ASP A 59 9.14 -23.78 -9.14
CA ASP A 59 8.43 -24.99 -9.51
C ASP A 59 6.91 -24.73 -9.59
N HIS A 60 6.49 -23.93 -10.61
CA HIS A 60 5.08 -23.58 -10.84
C HIS A 60 4.41 -23.05 -9.57
N TYR A 61 3.31 -23.68 -9.12
CA TYR A 61 2.61 -23.33 -7.89
C TYR A 61 2.99 -24.22 -6.69
N PHE A 62 3.81 -25.26 -6.88
CA PHE A 62 4.08 -26.25 -5.83
C PHE A 62 4.91 -25.67 -4.70
N ASP A 63 5.86 -24.79 -5.01
CA ASP A 63 6.75 -24.17 -4.02
C ASP A 63 6.66 -22.63 -3.97
N ILE A 64 5.62 -22.06 -4.55
CA ILE A 64 5.50 -20.61 -4.76
C ILE A 64 5.71 -19.79 -3.48
N THR A 65 5.18 -20.24 -2.35
CA THR A 65 5.31 -19.52 -1.07
C THR A 65 6.76 -19.57 -0.57
N TYR A 66 7.40 -20.73 -0.68
CA TYR A 66 8.81 -20.91 -0.30
C TYR A 66 9.74 -20.08 -1.20
N THR A 67 9.52 -20.12 -2.51
CA THR A 67 10.27 -19.32 -3.49
C THR A 67 10.15 -17.83 -3.21
N LYS A 68 8.91 -17.32 -3.05
CA LYS A 68 8.67 -15.90 -2.72
C LYS A 68 9.33 -15.51 -1.40
N TYR A 69 9.15 -16.32 -0.34
CA TYR A 69 9.79 -16.05 0.94
C TYR A 69 11.32 -16.03 0.82
N THR A 70 11.90 -16.97 0.08
CA THR A 70 13.36 -17.05 -0.12
C THR A 70 13.87 -15.83 -0.89
N VAL A 71 13.21 -15.45 -1.97
CA VAL A 71 13.54 -14.23 -2.75
C VAL A 71 13.45 -12.99 -1.85
N PHE A 72 12.37 -12.83 -1.08
CA PHE A 72 12.25 -11.73 -0.13
C PHE A 72 13.37 -11.72 0.90
N LYS A 73 13.61 -12.85 1.58
CA LYS A 73 14.62 -13.01 2.62
C LYS A 73 16.02 -12.67 2.09
N VAL A 74 16.43 -13.29 0.98
CA VAL A 74 17.73 -13.06 0.36
C VAL A 74 17.87 -11.59 -0.06
N GLY A 75 16.85 -11.03 -0.71
CA GLY A 75 16.85 -9.64 -1.15
C GLY A 75 17.04 -8.66 0.01
N VAL A 76 16.28 -8.81 1.11
CA VAL A 76 16.40 -7.92 2.27
C VAL A 76 17.75 -8.08 2.97
N ILE A 77 18.25 -9.30 3.14
CA ILE A 77 19.55 -9.54 3.78
C ILE A 77 20.68 -8.92 2.95
N LEU A 78 20.73 -9.19 1.64
CA LEU A 78 21.74 -8.62 0.75
C LEU A 78 21.67 -7.09 0.75
N PHE A 79 20.46 -6.54 0.67
CA PHE A 79 20.25 -5.10 0.73
C PHE A 79 20.73 -4.50 2.05
N ALA A 80 20.42 -5.13 3.20
CA ALA A 80 20.84 -4.66 4.51
C ALA A 80 22.38 -4.68 4.64
N VAL A 81 23.03 -5.73 4.16
CA VAL A 81 24.51 -5.84 4.16
C VAL A 81 25.14 -4.76 3.28
N ILE A 82 24.67 -4.61 2.02
CA ILE A 82 25.20 -3.59 1.09
C ILE A 82 24.95 -2.19 1.64
N TRP A 83 23.78 -1.96 2.26
CA TRP A 83 23.44 -0.69 2.88
C TRP A 83 24.35 -0.38 4.08
N ALA A 84 24.61 -1.37 4.95
CA ALA A 84 25.52 -1.23 6.07
C ALA A 84 26.98 -0.94 5.59
N MET A 85 27.44 -1.63 4.55
CA MET A 85 28.74 -1.34 3.92
C MET A 85 28.77 0.09 3.35
N GLY A 86 27.71 0.51 2.66
CA GLY A 86 27.57 1.88 2.18
C GLY A 86 27.64 2.90 3.33
N LEU A 87 26.98 2.61 4.45
CA LEU A 87 27.03 3.47 5.65
C LEU A 87 28.45 3.56 6.23
N VAL A 88 29.18 2.45 6.32
CA VAL A 88 30.59 2.45 6.77
C VAL A 88 31.45 3.31 5.84
N ILE A 89 31.32 3.17 4.52
CA ILE A 89 32.04 3.99 3.54
C ILE A 89 31.75 5.49 3.75
N VAL A 90 30.48 5.85 3.99
CA VAL A 90 30.07 7.23 4.26
C VAL A 90 30.68 7.77 5.55
N LEU A 91 30.65 6.97 6.63
CA LEU A 91 31.16 7.40 7.94
C LEU A 91 32.67 7.51 7.96
N THR A 92 33.38 6.56 7.36
CA THR A 92 34.86 6.54 7.32
C THR A 92 35.46 7.51 6.31
N GLY A 93 34.68 7.93 5.29
CA GLY A 93 35.19 8.83 4.24
C GLY A 93 36.18 8.17 3.28
N ILE A 94 36.27 6.83 3.25
CA ILE A 94 37.24 6.07 2.43
C ILE A 94 37.15 6.42 0.93
N ASN A 95 35.98 6.79 0.42
CA ASN A 95 35.78 7.21 -0.97
C ASN A 95 35.79 8.72 -1.18
N ALA A 96 36.26 9.49 -0.23
CA ALA A 96 36.47 10.92 -0.40
C ALA A 96 37.75 11.21 -1.22
N GLY A 97 37.89 10.58 -2.37
CA GLY A 97 38.80 11.05 -3.41
C GLY A 97 38.40 12.48 -3.75
N GLY A 98 38.92 13.45 -2.99
CA GLY A 98 38.81 14.85 -3.28
C GLY A 98 37.48 15.54 -2.88
N MET A 99 36.89 15.25 -1.71
CA MET A 99 35.99 16.23 -1.08
C MET A 99 36.79 17.41 -0.51
N LYS A 100 37.49 18.10 -1.38
CA LYS A 100 37.80 19.51 -1.15
C LYS A 100 36.55 20.29 -1.49
N GLY A 101 35.69 20.53 -0.49
CA GLY A 101 34.66 21.55 -0.60
C GLY A 101 35.36 22.87 -0.90
N ARG A 102 35.30 23.32 -2.16
CA ARG A 102 35.65 24.69 -2.52
C ARG A 102 34.60 25.62 -1.89
N HIS A 103 34.78 25.91 -0.62
CA HIS A 103 34.19 27.08 -0.03
C HIS A 103 35.32 28.00 0.42
N ALA A 104 35.25 29.23 -0.03
CA ALA A 104 36.09 30.32 0.47
C ALA A 104 35.91 30.43 2.02
N GLY A 105 36.86 29.86 2.78
CA GLY A 105 36.90 29.98 4.23
C GLY A 105 36.88 28.67 5.02
N GLY A 106 37.99 27.93 5.04
CA GLY A 106 38.32 26.96 6.09
C GLY A 106 37.75 25.54 5.91
N ASN A 107 38.61 24.54 6.14
CA ASN A 107 38.23 23.10 6.23
C ASN A 107 37.37 22.89 7.49
N VAL A 108 36.03 22.91 7.35
CA VAL A 108 35.13 22.48 8.43
C VAL A 108 35.10 20.94 8.38
N LYS A 109 35.69 20.27 9.36
CA LYS A 109 35.53 18.84 9.57
C LYS A 109 34.06 18.56 9.95
N VAL A 110 33.27 18.02 9.04
CA VAL A 110 31.91 17.58 9.33
C VAL A 110 31.99 16.44 10.35
N GLY A 111 31.33 16.60 11.49
CA GLY A 111 31.34 15.61 12.56
C GLY A 111 30.66 14.29 12.13
N THR A 112 31.04 13.18 12.76
CA THR A 112 30.42 11.86 12.48
C THR A 112 28.90 11.89 12.69
N MET A 113 28.43 12.67 13.68
CA MET A 113 27.01 12.83 13.97
C MET A 113 26.24 13.59 12.87
N ASP A 114 26.88 14.59 12.24
CA ASP A 114 26.27 15.33 11.13
C ASP A 114 26.22 14.47 9.85
N LYS A 115 27.22 13.61 9.65
CA LYS A 115 27.20 12.60 8.58
C LYS A 115 26.09 11.57 8.80
N LEU A 116 25.90 11.12 10.04
CA LEU A 116 24.84 10.18 10.41
C LEU A 116 23.46 10.82 10.22
N LYS A 117 23.24 12.06 10.65
CA LYS A 117 22.01 12.81 10.41
C LYS A 117 21.72 13.00 8.92
N ALA A 118 22.74 13.21 8.10
CA ALA A 118 22.57 13.30 6.63
C ALA A 118 22.19 11.95 5.97
N VAL A 119 22.40 10.83 6.66
CA VAL A 119 22.06 9.48 6.20
C VAL A 119 20.72 9.01 6.76
N ILE A 120 20.43 9.36 8.03
CA ILE A 120 19.18 9.04 8.72
C ILE A 120 18.32 10.30 8.67
N CYS A 121 17.15 10.23 8.03
CA CYS A 121 16.25 11.38 7.86
C CYS A 121 15.84 12.03 9.18
N ASP A 122 15.68 13.35 9.13
CA ASP A 122 15.17 14.15 10.24
C ASP A 122 13.68 13.85 10.51
N GLY A 123 13.37 13.63 11.79
CA GLY A 123 12.04 13.53 12.33
C GLY A 123 11.49 12.10 12.47
N VAL A 124 10.86 11.84 13.60
CA VAL A 124 10.16 10.60 13.93
C VAL A 124 8.67 10.84 13.76
N TYR A 125 8.01 10.00 12.98
CA TYR A 125 6.56 10.00 12.81
C TYR A 125 5.89 8.98 13.74
N GLY A 126 4.60 9.16 14.01
CA GLY A 126 3.81 8.19 14.77
C GLY A 126 3.89 6.77 14.20
N THR A 127 4.02 6.65 12.89
CA THR A 127 4.19 5.36 12.19
C THR A 127 5.49 4.66 12.58
N ASP A 128 6.58 5.40 12.77
CA ASP A 128 7.88 4.83 13.20
C ASP A 128 7.76 4.24 14.61
N ILE A 129 7.08 4.98 15.51
CA ILE A 129 6.83 4.52 16.88
C ILE A 129 5.97 3.26 16.87
N CYS A 130 4.89 3.27 16.08
CA CYS A 130 4.01 2.09 15.96
C CYS A 130 4.75 0.89 15.34
N MET A 131 5.67 1.10 14.40
CA MET A 131 6.51 0.04 13.84
C MET A 131 7.45 -0.57 14.87
N VAL A 132 8.06 0.25 15.71
CA VAL A 132 8.90 -0.24 16.83
C VAL A 132 8.07 -1.04 17.82
N LEU A 133 6.88 -0.55 18.21
CA LEU A 133 5.97 -1.25 19.12
C LEU A 133 5.49 -2.57 18.50
N PHE A 134 5.18 -2.59 17.20
CA PHE A 134 4.79 -3.80 16.49
C PHE A 134 5.92 -4.83 16.44
N PHE A 135 7.16 -4.38 16.23
CA PHE A 135 8.33 -5.27 16.30
C PHE A 135 8.56 -5.82 17.71
N ILE A 136 8.47 -4.97 18.74
CA ILE A 136 8.57 -5.38 20.16
C ILE A 136 7.48 -6.42 20.49
N SER A 137 6.25 -6.20 20.02
CA SER A 137 5.18 -7.18 20.25
C SER A 137 5.48 -8.55 19.66
N GLY A 138 6.09 -8.59 18.45
CA GLY A 138 6.53 -9.84 17.83
C GLY A 138 7.63 -10.55 18.60
N VAL A 139 8.57 -9.82 19.19
CA VAL A 139 9.62 -10.37 20.06
C VAL A 139 9.00 -10.92 21.36
N MET A 140 8.09 -10.17 22.00
CA MET A 140 7.40 -10.62 23.19
C MET A 140 6.53 -11.85 22.92
N SER A 141 5.82 -11.87 21.81
CA SER A 141 5.07 -13.02 21.32
C SER A 141 5.95 -14.26 21.15
N PHE A 142 7.14 -14.09 20.54
CA PHE A 142 8.11 -15.19 20.42
C PHE A 142 8.57 -15.71 21.80
N ILE A 143 8.80 -14.83 22.78
CA ILE A 143 9.19 -15.22 24.14
C ILE A 143 8.07 -16.02 24.81
N MET A 144 6.79 -15.69 24.55
CA MET A 144 5.63 -16.39 25.10
C MET A 144 5.30 -17.70 24.37
N ALA A 145 5.79 -17.90 23.15
CA ALA A 145 5.44 -19.04 22.31
C ALA A 145 5.89 -20.37 22.92
N GLU A 146 5.02 -21.39 22.87
CA GLU A 146 5.34 -22.77 23.24
C GLU A 146 6.22 -23.42 22.17
N ASP A 147 5.82 -23.33 20.90
CA ASP A 147 6.60 -23.79 19.75
C ASP A 147 7.56 -22.69 19.25
N LYS A 148 8.75 -22.65 19.82
CA LYS A 148 9.79 -21.67 19.45
C LYS A 148 10.22 -21.77 18.00
N LYS A 149 10.23 -22.97 17.41
CA LYS A 149 10.64 -23.16 16.01
C LYS A 149 9.65 -22.50 15.06
N ASN A 150 8.38 -22.83 15.15
CA ASN A 150 7.35 -22.22 14.31
C ASN A 150 7.18 -20.73 14.60
N ALA A 151 7.27 -20.32 15.87
CA ALA A 151 7.20 -18.90 16.23
C ALA A 151 8.36 -18.07 15.64
N PHE A 152 9.55 -18.68 15.41
CA PHE A 152 10.69 -17.99 14.80
C PHE A 152 10.65 -18.06 13.27
N THR A 153 10.50 -19.25 12.69
CA THR A 153 10.58 -19.43 11.22
C THR A 153 9.27 -19.15 10.48
N GLY A 154 8.15 -19.23 11.18
CA GLY A 154 6.82 -19.31 10.60
C GLY A 154 6.44 -20.75 10.24
N ALA A 155 5.15 -21.04 10.24
CA ALA A 155 4.62 -22.33 9.79
C ALA A 155 4.94 -22.57 8.31
N GLN A 156 5.15 -23.83 7.94
CA GLN A 156 5.39 -24.20 6.55
C GLN A 156 4.21 -23.75 5.66
N GLY A 157 4.52 -23.07 4.56
CA GLY A 157 3.53 -22.51 3.64
C GLY A 157 3.10 -21.08 3.98
N ARG A 158 3.53 -20.49 5.14
CA ARG A 158 3.22 -19.11 5.53
C ARG A 158 4.46 -18.26 5.80
N TYR A 159 5.42 -18.79 6.55
CA TYR A 159 6.73 -18.16 6.86
C TYR A 159 6.60 -16.77 7.53
N CYS A 160 5.57 -16.56 8.37
CA CYS A 160 5.30 -15.28 9.03
C CYS A 160 5.73 -15.22 10.50
N GLY A 161 6.78 -15.97 10.89
CA GLY A 161 7.37 -15.92 12.22
C GLY A 161 8.20 -14.66 12.51
N LEU A 162 8.90 -14.65 13.65
CA LEU A 162 9.73 -13.52 14.07
C LEU A 162 10.83 -13.17 13.05
N ALA A 163 11.42 -14.17 12.38
CA ALA A 163 12.41 -13.93 11.33
C ALA A 163 11.86 -13.05 10.19
N PHE A 164 10.62 -13.28 9.77
CA PHE A 164 9.93 -12.45 8.78
C PHE A 164 9.71 -11.03 9.29
N MET A 165 9.30 -10.87 10.55
CA MET A 165 9.11 -9.55 11.17
C MET A 165 10.41 -8.75 11.26
N ILE A 166 11.54 -9.41 11.56
CA ILE A 166 12.87 -8.77 11.55
C ILE A 166 13.17 -8.22 10.15
N LEU A 167 12.94 -9.01 9.11
CA LEU A 167 13.17 -8.57 7.72
C LEU A 167 12.29 -7.38 7.33
N ILE A 168 11.01 -7.42 7.68
CA ILE A 168 10.06 -6.31 7.48
C ILE A 168 10.55 -5.05 8.19
N PHE A 169 10.99 -5.17 9.44
CA PHE A 169 11.44 -4.03 10.25
C PHE A 169 12.71 -3.39 9.68
N ILE A 170 13.69 -4.22 9.28
CA ILE A 170 14.91 -3.75 8.60
C ILE A 170 14.56 -3.01 7.31
N MET A 171 13.73 -3.62 6.45
CA MET A 171 13.27 -3.03 5.20
C MET A 171 12.59 -1.68 5.46
N TYR A 172 11.67 -1.61 6.43
CA TYR A 172 10.95 -0.39 6.76
C TYR A 172 11.90 0.75 7.15
N ILE A 173 12.81 0.51 8.09
CA ILE A 173 13.75 1.54 8.58
C ILE A 173 14.59 2.08 7.42
N ILE A 174 15.22 1.20 6.64
CA ILE A 174 16.17 1.61 5.61
C ILE A 174 15.46 2.34 4.46
N VAL A 175 14.31 1.83 4.00
CA VAL A 175 13.56 2.44 2.90
C VAL A 175 12.97 3.78 3.33
N SER A 176 12.31 3.84 4.50
CA SER A 176 11.69 5.08 4.98
C SER A 176 12.69 6.20 5.22
N ALA A 177 13.94 5.87 5.57
CA ALA A 177 15.01 6.84 5.77
C ALA A 177 15.53 7.48 4.47
N ARG A 178 15.42 6.81 3.30
CA ARG A 178 16.13 7.25 2.08
C ARG A 178 15.25 7.61 0.89
N VAL A 179 13.99 7.22 0.90
CA VAL A 179 13.06 7.45 -0.22
C VAL A 179 12.86 8.92 -0.55
N SER A 180 12.96 9.81 0.43
CA SER A 180 12.85 11.27 0.23
C SER A 180 13.80 11.81 -0.84
N ASN A 181 14.99 11.24 -0.98
CA ASN A 181 16.04 11.70 -1.88
C ASN A 181 15.95 11.14 -3.32
N MET A 182 14.90 10.37 -3.63
CA MET A 182 14.80 9.57 -4.86
C MET A 182 13.79 10.10 -5.89
N GLU A 183 13.33 11.35 -5.81
CA GLU A 183 12.21 11.86 -6.63
C GLU A 183 12.40 11.65 -8.14
N LYS A 184 13.61 11.88 -8.67
CA LYS A 184 13.89 11.68 -10.09
C LYS A 184 13.76 10.21 -10.51
N MET A 185 14.13 9.27 -9.62
CA MET A 185 14.03 7.83 -9.84
C MET A 185 12.60 7.31 -9.69
N TRP A 186 11.78 7.99 -8.91
CA TRP A 186 10.40 7.59 -8.64
C TRP A 186 9.55 7.47 -9.89
N SER A 187 9.71 8.40 -10.82
CA SER A 187 9.01 8.34 -12.10
C SER A 187 9.35 7.07 -12.88
N LEU A 188 10.63 6.68 -12.90
CA LEU A 188 11.07 5.46 -13.56
C LEU A 188 10.57 4.21 -12.80
N ILE A 189 10.82 4.16 -11.49
CA ILE A 189 10.43 3.02 -10.63
C ILE A 189 8.92 2.76 -10.72
N SER A 190 8.09 3.82 -10.65
CA SER A 190 6.64 3.68 -10.73
C SER A 190 6.16 3.19 -12.10
N MET A 191 6.74 3.69 -13.20
CA MET A 191 6.40 3.21 -14.55
C MET A 191 6.79 1.74 -14.74
N VAL A 192 7.98 1.35 -14.28
CA VAL A 192 8.43 -0.05 -14.34
C VAL A 192 7.50 -0.94 -13.51
N PHE A 193 7.08 -0.50 -12.34
CA PHE A 193 6.14 -1.27 -11.51
C PHE A 193 4.76 -1.43 -12.19
N VAL A 194 4.27 -0.39 -12.87
CA VAL A 194 3.04 -0.52 -13.69
C VAL A 194 3.20 -1.59 -14.76
N LEU A 195 4.30 -1.59 -15.49
CA LEU A 195 4.56 -2.58 -16.55
C LEU A 195 4.61 -4.00 -15.98
N VAL A 196 5.36 -4.21 -14.90
CA VAL A 196 5.48 -5.52 -14.25
C VAL A 196 4.13 -6.01 -13.69
N SER A 197 3.39 -5.12 -13.01
CA SER A 197 2.05 -5.47 -12.52
C SER A 197 1.09 -5.78 -13.67
N SER A 198 1.17 -5.03 -14.78
CA SER A 198 0.36 -5.33 -15.98
C SER A 198 0.68 -6.71 -16.56
N VAL A 199 1.95 -7.13 -16.54
CA VAL A 199 2.33 -8.51 -16.94
C VAL A 199 1.66 -9.53 -16.02
N THR A 200 1.69 -9.34 -14.70
CA THR A 200 1.01 -10.27 -13.78
C THR A 200 -0.51 -10.30 -14.00
N PHE A 201 -1.13 -9.16 -14.29
CA PHE A 201 -2.56 -9.07 -14.61
C PHE A 201 -2.88 -9.78 -15.93
N ILE A 202 -2.06 -9.60 -16.97
CA ILE A 202 -2.22 -10.26 -18.26
C ILE A 202 -2.09 -11.77 -18.12
N ILE A 203 -1.14 -12.29 -17.34
CA ILE A 203 -1.02 -13.73 -17.07
C ILE A 203 -2.34 -14.27 -16.47
N ALA A 204 -2.89 -13.56 -15.46
CA ALA A 204 -4.17 -13.95 -14.85
C ALA A 204 -5.34 -13.93 -15.85
N ILE A 205 -5.40 -12.91 -16.71
CA ILE A 205 -6.41 -12.77 -17.77
C ILE A 205 -6.31 -13.94 -18.75
N LEU A 206 -5.10 -14.24 -19.22
CA LEU A 206 -4.86 -15.35 -20.16
C LEU A 206 -5.25 -16.69 -19.54
N GLN A 207 -4.86 -16.97 -18.30
CA GLN A 207 -5.27 -18.18 -17.59
C GLN A 207 -6.80 -18.30 -17.45
N ASN A 208 -7.49 -17.18 -17.23
CA ASN A 208 -8.95 -17.17 -17.06
C ASN A 208 -9.70 -17.49 -18.37
N ILE A 209 -9.15 -17.14 -19.54
CA ILE A 209 -9.69 -17.50 -20.85
C ILE A 209 -9.19 -18.87 -21.36
N GLY A 210 -8.47 -19.63 -20.54
CA GLY A 210 -8.02 -20.98 -20.85
C GLY A 210 -6.65 -21.08 -21.51
N PHE A 211 -5.91 -19.97 -21.64
CA PHE A 211 -4.55 -19.95 -22.18
C PHE A 211 -3.52 -19.77 -21.05
N ASP A 212 -2.73 -20.79 -20.77
CA ASP A 212 -1.65 -20.77 -19.77
C ASP A 212 -0.28 -20.81 -20.46
N PRO A 213 0.28 -19.66 -20.85
CA PRO A 213 1.48 -19.61 -21.69
C PRO A 213 2.73 -20.14 -20.98
N PHE A 214 2.76 -20.11 -19.65
CA PHE A 214 3.87 -20.59 -18.84
C PHE A 214 3.63 -21.96 -18.23
N LYS A 215 2.48 -22.60 -18.57
CA LYS A 215 2.09 -23.92 -18.05
C LYS A 215 2.07 -23.99 -16.52
N LEU A 216 1.76 -22.88 -15.85
CA LEU A 216 1.80 -22.79 -14.39
C LEU A 216 0.77 -23.71 -13.70
N LEU A 217 -0.28 -24.09 -14.42
CA LEU A 217 -1.32 -25.00 -13.94
C LEU A 217 -1.02 -26.49 -14.22
N ASP A 218 0.11 -26.81 -14.84
CA ASP A 218 0.51 -28.20 -15.08
C ASP A 218 0.77 -28.92 -13.76
N GLY A 219 0.35 -30.18 -13.67
CA GLY A 219 0.42 -30.97 -12.44
C GLY A 219 -0.68 -30.65 -11.39
N ILE A 220 -1.37 -29.52 -11.50
CA ILE A 220 -2.45 -29.16 -10.57
C ILE A 220 -3.73 -29.92 -10.92
N ASN A 221 -4.35 -30.51 -9.89
CA ASN A 221 -5.65 -31.20 -10.04
C ASN A 221 -6.70 -30.24 -10.62
N ARG A 222 -7.47 -30.68 -11.63
CA ARG A 222 -8.48 -29.86 -12.29
C ARG A 222 -9.47 -29.20 -11.32
N LYS A 223 -9.84 -29.87 -10.22
CA LYS A 223 -10.76 -29.33 -9.20
C LYS A 223 -10.15 -28.17 -8.41
N GLN A 224 -8.83 -28.08 -8.33
CA GLN A 224 -8.09 -27.06 -7.58
C GLN A 224 -7.55 -25.94 -8.46
N ARG A 225 -7.56 -26.07 -9.79
CA ARG A 225 -7.01 -25.05 -10.71
C ARG A 225 -7.63 -23.67 -10.51
N ASN A 226 -8.89 -23.61 -10.10
CA ASN A 226 -9.62 -22.35 -9.93
C ASN A 226 -9.14 -21.48 -8.76
N ILE A 227 -8.32 -22.04 -7.85
CA ILE A 227 -7.75 -21.29 -6.73
C ILE A 227 -6.35 -20.77 -7.02
N TYR A 228 -5.76 -21.12 -8.17
CA TYR A 228 -4.42 -20.69 -8.56
C TYR A 228 -4.48 -19.72 -9.72
N VAL A 229 -3.69 -18.63 -9.63
CA VAL A 229 -3.72 -17.56 -10.63
C VAL A 229 -2.40 -16.77 -10.67
N SER A 230 -2.02 -16.33 -11.86
CA SER A 230 -0.90 -15.41 -12.10
C SER A 230 0.42 -15.94 -11.54
N THR A 231 1.32 -15.05 -11.13
CA THR A 231 2.58 -15.35 -10.45
C THR A 231 2.47 -15.31 -8.92
N PHE A 232 1.25 -15.25 -8.38
CA PHE A 232 0.97 -15.16 -6.95
C PHE A 232 0.42 -16.45 -6.35
N GLY A 233 -0.01 -17.37 -7.18
CA GLY A 233 -0.57 -18.66 -6.77
C GLY A 233 -2.03 -18.55 -6.38
N ASN A 234 -2.32 -18.25 -5.12
CA ASN A 234 -3.70 -18.21 -4.63
C ASN A 234 -4.46 -16.95 -5.07
N ILE A 235 -5.76 -17.08 -5.36
CA ILE A 235 -6.66 -15.98 -5.78
C ILE A 235 -6.77 -14.88 -4.74
N ASP A 236 -6.82 -15.19 -3.42
CA ASP A 236 -6.88 -14.19 -2.35
C ASP A 236 -5.55 -13.42 -2.22
N ILE A 237 -4.41 -14.11 -2.43
CA ILE A 237 -3.08 -13.48 -2.45
C ILE A 237 -2.95 -12.54 -3.64
N PHE A 238 -3.39 -12.99 -4.83
CA PHE A 238 -3.41 -12.13 -6.01
C PHE A 238 -4.36 -10.94 -5.83
N GLY A 239 -5.52 -11.15 -5.19
CA GLY A 239 -6.43 -10.10 -4.79
C GLY A 239 -5.76 -9.05 -3.88
N SER A 240 -4.96 -9.50 -2.91
CA SER A 240 -4.16 -8.59 -2.06
C SER A 240 -3.15 -7.77 -2.87
N PHE A 241 -2.52 -8.36 -3.88
CA PHE A 241 -1.60 -7.63 -4.77
C PHE A 241 -2.34 -6.59 -5.61
N ILE A 242 -3.53 -6.90 -6.12
CA ILE A 242 -4.39 -5.92 -6.81
C ILE A 242 -4.72 -4.75 -5.87
N CYS A 243 -5.03 -5.01 -4.59
CA CYS A 243 -5.29 -3.99 -3.57
C CYS A 243 -4.08 -3.12 -3.21
N ILE A 244 -2.88 -3.45 -3.69
CA ILE A 244 -1.67 -2.62 -3.57
C ILE A 244 -1.40 -1.87 -4.88
N ALA A 245 -1.28 -2.61 -5.98
CA ALA A 245 -0.81 -2.08 -7.26
C ALA A 245 -1.85 -1.13 -7.90
N LEU A 246 -3.11 -1.55 -7.98
CA LEU A 246 -4.17 -0.77 -8.62
C LEU A 246 -4.43 0.57 -7.90
N PRO A 247 -4.59 0.65 -6.57
CA PRO A 247 -4.72 1.92 -5.87
C PRO A 247 -3.53 2.86 -6.05
N LEU A 248 -2.31 2.32 -6.04
CA LEU A 248 -1.11 3.10 -6.34
C LEU A 248 -1.23 3.76 -7.72
N PHE A 249 -1.62 2.99 -8.75
CA PHE A 249 -1.75 3.51 -10.12
C PHE A 249 -2.88 4.54 -10.24
N MET A 250 -4.01 4.32 -9.55
CA MET A 250 -5.12 5.29 -9.49
C MET A 250 -4.65 6.63 -8.91
N GLY A 251 -3.91 6.62 -7.80
CA GLY A 251 -3.40 7.84 -7.19
C GLY A 251 -2.37 8.56 -8.07
N LEU A 252 -1.45 7.82 -8.70
CA LEU A 252 -0.48 8.35 -9.66
C LEU A 252 -1.18 8.94 -10.90
N TYR A 253 -2.21 8.27 -11.41
CA TYR A 253 -3.03 8.77 -12.52
C TYR A 253 -3.66 10.13 -12.20
N VAL A 254 -4.21 10.29 -11.00
CA VAL A 254 -4.84 11.54 -10.55
C VAL A 254 -3.83 12.68 -10.48
N THR A 255 -2.63 12.42 -9.97
CA THR A 255 -1.65 13.47 -9.67
C THR A 255 -0.71 13.80 -10.83
N GLU A 256 -0.54 12.89 -11.80
CA GLU A 256 0.40 13.05 -12.91
C GLU A 256 0.00 14.18 -13.87
N LYS A 257 0.98 15.00 -14.23
CA LYS A 257 0.82 16.12 -15.17
C LYS A 257 1.17 15.72 -16.61
N SER A 258 2.13 14.81 -16.79
CA SER A 258 2.55 14.35 -18.12
C SER A 258 1.50 13.43 -18.74
N ASN A 259 1.04 13.74 -19.93
CA ASN A 259 0.04 12.92 -20.64
C ASN A 259 0.55 11.49 -20.90
N ILE A 260 1.83 11.34 -21.30
CA ILE A 260 2.41 10.02 -21.61
C ILE A 260 2.42 9.14 -20.35
N LYS A 261 2.94 9.66 -19.23
CA LYS A 261 2.97 8.90 -17.98
C LYS A 261 1.57 8.56 -17.47
N ARG A 262 0.63 9.51 -17.62
CA ARG A 262 -0.76 9.29 -17.26
C ARG A 262 -1.41 8.17 -18.09
N ILE A 263 -1.10 8.07 -19.38
CA ILE A 263 -1.54 6.95 -20.22
C ILE A 263 -0.98 5.63 -19.68
N VAL A 264 0.31 5.58 -19.33
CA VAL A 264 0.92 4.37 -18.73
C VAL A 264 0.20 3.97 -17.44
N TYR A 265 -0.04 4.90 -16.52
CA TYR A 265 -0.80 4.61 -15.29
C TYR A 265 -2.24 4.20 -15.61
N GLY A 266 -2.88 4.81 -16.61
CA GLY A 266 -4.22 4.44 -17.08
C GLY A 266 -4.31 3.02 -17.62
N ILE A 267 -3.29 2.55 -18.34
CA ILE A 267 -3.17 1.16 -18.80
C ILE A 267 -3.11 0.21 -17.59
N GLY A 268 -2.30 0.55 -16.57
CA GLY A 268 -2.24 -0.21 -15.32
C GLY A 268 -3.58 -0.26 -14.58
N VAL A 269 -4.31 0.85 -14.53
CA VAL A 269 -5.67 0.91 -13.95
C VAL A 269 -6.63 0.02 -14.73
N PHE A 270 -6.69 0.14 -16.05
CA PHE A 270 -7.54 -0.65 -16.91
C PHE A 270 -7.28 -2.16 -16.76
N ALA A 271 -6.00 -2.58 -16.85
CA ALA A 271 -5.59 -3.98 -16.70
C ALA A 271 -5.88 -4.50 -15.28
N GLY A 272 -5.70 -3.68 -14.23
CA GLY A 272 -6.02 -4.03 -12.87
C GLY A 272 -7.51 -4.32 -12.65
N PHE A 273 -8.42 -3.55 -13.26
CA PHE A 273 -9.85 -3.84 -13.22
C PHE A 273 -10.24 -5.05 -14.07
N MET A 274 -9.57 -5.31 -15.19
CA MET A 274 -9.73 -6.58 -15.91
C MET A 274 -9.37 -7.79 -15.04
N ALA A 275 -8.38 -7.67 -14.17
CA ALA A 275 -7.89 -8.73 -13.30
C ALA A 275 -8.86 -9.10 -12.15
N PHE A 276 -9.96 -8.35 -11.89
CA PHE A 276 -10.95 -8.67 -10.85
C PHE A 276 -11.62 -10.03 -11.07
N ILE A 277 -11.99 -10.31 -12.30
CA ILE A 277 -12.67 -11.59 -12.64
C ILE A 277 -11.70 -12.76 -12.49
N PRO A 278 -10.47 -12.74 -13.04
CA PRO A 278 -9.47 -13.75 -12.75
C PRO A 278 -9.13 -13.95 -11.27
N ALA A 279 -9.05 -12.86 -10.50
CA ALA A 279 -8.81 -12.94 -9.06
C ALA A 279 -9.96 -13.65 -8.32
N ASN A 280 -11.19 -13.47 -8.77
CA ASN A 280 -12.41 -14.08 -8.21
C ASN A 280 -12.49 -14.04 -6.68
N ALA A 281 -12.00 -12.95 -6.06
CA ALA A 281 -11.87 -12.76 -4.63
C ALA A 281 -12.60 -11.49 -4.18
N ASP A 282 -13.53 -11.62 -3.24
CA ASP A 282 -14.35 -10.51 -2.74
C ASP A 282 -13.52 -9.43 -2.03
N VAL A 283 -12.35 -9.79 -1.51
CA VAL A 283 -11.42 -8.86 -0.84
C VAL A 283 -10.98 -7.72 -1.75
N VAL A 284 -10.92 -7.95 -3.07
CA VAL A 284 -10.56 -6.92 -4.07
C VAL A 284 -11.62 -5.82 -4.09
N PHE A 285 -12.90 -6.19 -4.06
CA PHE A 285 -14.00 -5.22 -4.03
C PHE A 285 -14.00 -4.38 -2.76
N ALA A 286 -13.68 -5.00 -1.61
CA ALA A 286 -13.57 -4.27 -0.34
C ALA A 286 -12.42 -3.25 -0.37
N GLY A 287 -11.21 -3.68 -0.72
CA GLY A 287 -10.02 -2.82 -0.75
C GLY A 287 -10.11 -1.71 -1.81
N VAL A 288 -10.51 -2.06 -3.04
CA VAL A 288 -10.64 -1.08 -4.12
C VAL A 288 -11.87 -0.20 -3.92
N GLY A 289 -12.96 -0.71 -3.32
CA GLY A 289 -14.11 0.08 -2.91
C GLY A 289 -13.72 1.21 -1.94
N ALA A 290 -12.93 0.88 -0.91
CA ALA A 290 -12.36 1.88 0.00
C ALA A 290 -11.45 2.88 -0.75
N THR A 291 -10.71 2.41 -1.74
CA THR A 291 -9.88 3.26 -2.61
C THR A 291 -10.73 4.26 -3.40
N ILE A 292 -11.83 3.83 -4.02
CA ILE A 292 -12.73 4.70 -4.79
C ILE A 292 -13.30 5.80 -3.89
N ILE A 293 -13.70 5.47 -2.65
CA ILE A 293 -14.15 6.45 -1.66
C ILE A 293 -13.02 7.44 -1.33
N ALA A 294 -11.81 6.95 -1.07
CA ALA A 294 -10.67 7.81 -0.77
C ALA A 294 -10.28 8.71 -1.97
N VAL A 295 -10.34 8.19 -3.20
CA VAL A 295 -10.11 8.96 -4.43
C VAL A 295 -11.16 10.05 -4.61
N LEU A 296 -12.44 9.78 -4.30
CA LEU A 296 -13.51 10.78 -4.34
C LEU A 296 -13.14 11.98 -3.46
N PHE A 297 -12.79 11.73 -2.18
CA PHE A 297 -12.38 12.81 -1.28
C PHE A 297 -11.10 13.51 -1.73
N ALA A 298 -10.10 12.75 -2.18
CA ALA A 298 -8.83 13.30 -2.64
C ALA A 298 -9.02 14.20 -3.87
N THR A 299 -9.79 13.78 -4.86
CA THR A 299 -10.02 14.54 -6.09
C THR A 299 -10.86 15.81 -5.83
N VAL A 300 -11.83 15.75 -4.93
CA VAL A 300 -12.57 16.95 -4.48
C VAL A 300 -11.64 17.92 -3.75
N TYR A 301 -10.80 17.40 -2.82
CA TYR A 301 -9.85 18.23 -2.06
C TYR A 301 -8.76 18.86 -2.93
N MET A 302 -8.32 18.13 -3.97
CA MET A 302 -7.29 18.58 -4.93
C MET A 302 -7.87 19.34 -6.12
N GLU A 303 -9.19 19.53 -6.21
CA GLU A 303 -9.89 20.18 -7.32
C GLU A 303 -9.64 19.49 -8.68
N ARG A 304 -9.63 18.16 -8.67
CA ARG A 304 -9.38 17.28 -9.84
C ARG A 304 -10.50 16.26 -10.05
N VAL A 305 -11.74 16.69 -9.93
CA VAL A 305 -12.92 15.81 -10.04
C VAL A 305 -13.03 15.18 -11.45
N ASP A 306 -12.51 15.84 -12.49
CA ASP A 306 -12.39 15.29 -13.83
C ASP A 306 -11.65 13.95 -13.85
N ARG A 307 -10.61 13.82 -13.02
CA ARG A 307 -9.82 12.58 -12.90
C ARG A 307 -10.59 11.43 -12.27
N LEU A 308 -11.51 11.72 -11.34
CA LEU A 308 -12.39 10.70 -10.78
C LEU A 308 -13.23 10.03 -11.87
N PHE A 309 -13.87 10.83 -12.74
CA PHE A 309 -14.67 10.30 -13.83
C PHE A 309 -13.85 9.52 -14.86
N GLU A 310 -12.64 9.98 -15.15
CA GLU A 310 -11.70 9.23 -16.00
C GLU A 310 -11.35 7.86 -15.38
N LEU A 311 -11.08 7.80 -14.07
CA LEU A 311 -10.80 6.55 -13.36
C LEU A 311 -12.01 5.60 -13.35
N VAL A 312 -13.22 6.13 -13.09
CA VAL A 312 -14.45 5.32 -13.11
C VAL A 312 -14.70 4.77 -14.52
N MET A 313 -14.43 5.55 -15.56
CA MET A 313 -14.52 5.10 -16.96
C MET A 313 -13.48 4.01 -17.26
N LEU A 314 -12.23 4.18 -16.86
CA LEU A 314 -11.18 3.17 -17.01
C LEU A 314 -11.52 1.89 -16.25
N GLY A 315 -12.04 2.00 -15.04
CA GLY A 315 -12.40 0.87 -14.21
C GLY A 315 -13.59 0.09 -14.75
N SER A 316 -14.69 0.77 -15.06
CA SER A 316 -15.88 0.13 -15.65
C SER A 316 -15.58 -0.45 -17.03
N GLY A 317 -14.76 0.25 -17.84
CA GLY A 317 -14.31 -0.24 -19.14
C GLY A 317 -13.39 -1.45 -19.03
N GLY A 318 -12.47 -1.49 -18.06
CA GLY A 318 -11.61 -2.64 -17.81
C GLY A 318 -12.41 -3.87 -17.38
N TYR A 319 -13.30 -3.70 -16.40
CA TYR A 319 -14.17 -4.80 -15.95
C TYR A 319 -15.07 -5.34 -17.08
N LEU A 320 -15.75 -4.44 -17.82
CA LEU A 320 -16.56 -4.81 -18.98
C LEU A 320 -15.71 -5.46 -20.07
N GLY A 321 -14.50 -4.95 -20.33
CA GLY A 321 -13.57 -5.52 -21.30
C GLY A 321 -13.22 -6.97 -21.00
N MET A 322 -13.04 -7.33 -19.72
CA MET A 322 -12.82 -8.73 -19.34
C MET A 322 -14.07 -9.59 -19.55
N VAL A 323 -15.26 -9.07 -19.26
CA VAL A 323 -16.52 -9.80 -19.52
C VAL A 323 -16.67 -10.08 -21.02
N LEU A 324 -16.47 -9.07 -21.86
CA LEU A 324 -16.55 -9.22 -23.31
C LEU A 324 -15.49 -10.20 -23.85
N LEU A 325 -14.25 -10.13 -23.33
CA LEU A 325 -13.20 -11.07 -23.70
C LEU A 325 -13.60 -12.52 -23.40
N ARG A 326 -14.18 -12.78 -22.22
CA ARG A 326 -14.69 -14.11 -21.84
C ARG A 326 -15.82 -14.59 -22.76
N MET A 327 -16.71 -13.69 -23.18
CA MET A 327 -17.81 -14.03 -24.10
C MET A 327 -17.29 -14.36 -25.49
N LEU A 328 -16.26 -13.67 -25.97
CA LEU A 328 -15.73 -13.85 -27.34
C LEU A 328 -14.78 -15.06 -27.45
N VAL A 329 -13.92 -15.26 -26.47
CA VAL A 329 -12.84 -16.26 -26.53
C VAL A 329 -13.21 -17.53 -25.76
N GLY A 330 -14.03 -17.41 -24.73
CA GLY A 330 -14.37 -18.50 -23.82
C GLY A 330 -13.69 -18.36 -22.46
N THR A 331 -13.80 -19.41 -21.63
CA THR A 331 -13.28 -19.42 -20.26
C THR A 331 -12.65 -20.76 -19.93
N ASN A 332 -11.80 -20.79 -18.90
CA ASN A 332 -11.25 -22.02 -18.32
C ASN A 332 -12.26 -22.87 -17.52
N GLY A 333 -13.54 -22.49 -17.51
CA GLY A 333 -14.61 -23.17 -16.75
C GLY A 333 -14.67 -22.80 -15.26
N ALA A 334 -13.85 -21.84 -14.79
CA ALA A 334 -13.92 -21.37 -13.42
C ALA A 334 -15.26 -20.69 -13.14
N LYS A 335 -15.96 -21.15 -12.08
CA LYS A 335 -17.19 -20.52 -11.61
C LYS A 335 -16.88 -19.14 -11.05
N ILE A 336 -17.67 -18.16 -11.46
CA ILE A 336 -17.66 -16.82 -10.88
C ILE A 336 -18.39 -16.88 -9.55
N THR A 337 -17.82 -16.25 -8.52
CA THR A 337 -18.37 -16.21 -7.17
C THR A 337 -18.48 -14.79 -6.63
N GLY A 338 -19.19 -14.61 -5.53
CA GLY A 338 -19.29 -13.36 -4.81
C GLY A 338 -19.74 -12.18 -5.68
N PHE A 339 -19.10 -11.04 -5.51
CA PHE A 339 -19.40 -9.82 -6.27
C PHE A 339 -19.10 -9.94 -7.77
N ASN A 340 -18.22 -10.86 -8.18
CA ASN A 340 -17.93 -11.06 -9.59
C ASN A 340 -19.12 -11.63 -10.38
N ARG A 341 -20.18 -12.13 -9.71
CA ARG A 341 -21.44 -12.50 -10.40
C ARG A 341 -22.07 -11.34 -11.18
N LEU A 342 -21.69 -10.11 -10.89
CA LEU A 342 -22.05 -8.96 -11.73
C LEU A 342 -21.66 -9.17 -13.21
N ALA A 343 -20.60 -9.93 -13.47
CA ALA A 343 -20.19 -10.30 -14.83
C ALA A 343 -21.20 -11.19 -15.58
N GLU A 344 -22.14 -11.83 -14.89
CA GLU A 344 -23.23 -12.61 -15.48
C GLU A 344 -24.32 -11.73 -16.11
N HIS A 345 -24.24 -10.39 -15.87
CA HIS A 345 -25.20 -9.40 -16.38
C HIS A 345 -24.52 -8.39 -17.34
N PRO A 346 -24.00 -8.83 -18.52
CA PRO A 346 -23.23 -7.95 -19.41
C PRO A 346 -24.03 -6.73 -19.91
N ALA A 347 -25.32 -6.88 -20.15
CA ALA A 347 -26.18 -5.75 -20.55
C ALA A 347 -26.23 -4.63 -19.50
N LEU A 348 -26.31 -4.99 -18.20
CA LEU A 348 -26.26 -4.04 -17.11
C LEU A 348 -24.91 -3.30 -17.07
N LEU A 349 -23.81 -4.01 -17.28
CA LEU A 349 -22.47 -3.43 -17.31
C LEU A 349 -22.30 -2.46 -18.48
N VAL A 350 -22.84 -2.78 -19.65
CA VAL A 350 -22.86 -1.87 -20.82
C VAL A 350 -23.65 -0.59 -20.50
N ILE A 351 -24.82 -0.72 -19.85
CA ILE A 351 -25.62 0.42 -19.44
C ILE A 351 -24.85 1.29 -18.43
N ILE A 352 -24.25 0.67 -17.41
CA ILE A 352 -23.44 1.38 -16.41
C ILE A 352 -22.31 2.16 -17.10
N PHE A 353 -21.56 1.49 -18.00
CA PHE A 353 -20.47 2.13 -18.74
C PHE A 353 -20.96 3.30 -19.60
N ALA A 354 -22.08 3.13 -20.33
CA ALA A 354 -22.67 4.17 -21.15
C ALA A 354 -23.12 5.39 -20.32
N VAL A 355 -23.72 5.17 -19.13
CA VAL A 355 -24.12 6.23 -18.21
C VAL A 355 -22.89 6.98 -17.70
N VAL A 356 -21.85 6.28 -17.29
CA VAL A 356 -20.59 6.89 -16.83
C VAL A 356 -19.95 7.74 -17.95
N LEU A 357 -19.90 7.20 -19.17
CA LEU A 357 -19.40 7.93 -20.34
C LEU A 357 -20.22 9.18 -20.62
N PHE A 358 -21.56 9.09 -20.59
CA PHE A 358 -22.47 10.22 -20.81
C PHE A 358 -22.28 11.32 -19.76
N ILE A 359 -22.20 10.97 -18.48
CA ILE A 359 -21.92 11.92 -17.38
C ILE A 359 -20.58 12.62 -17.62
N ARG A 360 -19.54 11.86 -18.00
CA ARG A 360 -18.22 12.42 -18.30
C ARG A 360 -18.28 13.43 -19.45
N LEU A 361 -19.00 13.13 -20.52
CA LEU A 361 -19.15 14.04 -21.66
C LEU A 361 -19.86 15.34 -21.26
N ILE A 362 -20.92 15.26 -20.45
CA ILE A 362 -21.60 16.45 -19.91
C ILE A 362 -20.64 17.31 -19.10
N ILE A 363 -19.87 16.70 -18.19
CA ILE A 363 -18.88 17.41 -17.37
C ILE A 363 -17.81 18.06 -18.25
N GLN A 364 -17.33 17.38 -19.29
CA GLN A 364 -16.35 17.92 -20.22
C GLN A 364 -16.89 19.16 -20.96
N VAL A 365 -18.13 19.10 -21.43
CA VAL A 365 -18.80 20.23 -22.07
C VAL A 365 -18.96 21.41 -21.10
N TYR A 366 -19.37 21.14 -19.87
CA TYR A 366 -19.51 22.15 -18.82
C TYR A 366 -18.18 22.87 -18.50
N ILE A 367 -17.10 22.08 -18.32
CA ILE A 367 -15.76 22.63 -18.05
C ILE A 367 -15.26 23.47 -19.23
N ASN A 368 -15.48 23.00 -20.47
CA ASN A 368 -15.04 23.73 -21.66
C ASN A 368 -15.81 25.06 -21.83
N ARG A 369 -17.12 25.08 -21.57
CA ARG A 369 -17.92 26.32 -21.58
C ARG A 369 -17.39 27.34 -20.58
N ASN A 370 -17.15 26.93 -19.35
CA ASN A 370 -16.64 27.83 -18.31
C ASN A 370 -15.25 28.37 -18.61
N LYS A 371 -14.37 27.59 -19.27
CA LYS A 371 -13.07 28.07 -19.73
C LYS A 371 -13.22 29.16 -20.81
N THR A 372 -14.17 29.00 -21.73
CA THR A 372 -14.42 29.98 -22.79
C THR A 372 -14.94 31.30 -22.23
N GLU A 373 -15.82 31.25 -21.23
CA GLU A 373 -16.31 32.46 -20.54
C GLU A 373 -15.22 33.24 -19.81
N ILE A 374 -14.28 32.52 -19.16
CA ILE A 374 -13.12 33.13 -18.50
C ILE A 374 -12.22 33.85 -19.51
N TYR A 375 -11.94 33.23 -20.67
CA TYR A 375 -11.15 33.83 -21.74
C TYR A 375 -11.80 35.08 -22.34
N ILE A 376 -13.13 35.12 -22.47
CA ILE A 376 -13.87 36.28 -22.96
C ILE A 376 -13.82 37.42 -21.95
N ASN A 377 -13.88 37.14 -20.65
CA ASN A 377 -13.82 38.14 -19.59
C ASN A 377 -12.40 38.69 -19.37
N GLU A 378 -11.32 37.89 -19.54
CA GLU A 378 -9.94 38.39 -19.49
C GLU A 378 -9.63 39.40 -20.60
N ASN A 379 -10.23 39.24 -21.79
CA ASN A 379 -10.07 40.18 -22.88
C ASN A 379 -10.90 41.50 -22.72
N LYS A 380 -11.76 41.59 -21.71
CA LYS A 380 -12.58 42.80 -21.43
C LYS A 380 -12.11 43.58 -20.20
N SER A 381 -10.82 43.51 -19.84
CA SER A 381 -10.15 44.42 -18.88
C SER A 381 -10.82 44.62 -17.51
N GLU A 382 -11.66 43.71 -17.04
CA GLU A 382 -12.17 43.70 -15.68
C GLU A 382 -11.92 42.33 -15.02
N VAL A 383 -10.78 42.24 -14.30
CA VAL A 383 -10.43 41.07 -13.51
C VAL A 383 -11.15 41.12 -12.17
N TYR A 384 -12.39 40.67 -12.12
CA TYR A 384 -12.99 40.25 -10.86
C TYR A 384 -12.49 38.87 -10.46
N ILE A 385 -11.38 38.81 -9.72
CA ILE A 385 -10.96 37.60 -9.04
C ILE A 385 -11.87 37.35 -7.85
N ASN A 386 -13.03 36.78 -8.11
CA ASN A 386 -13.88 36.24 -7.05
C ASN A 386 -13.28 34.88 -6.66
N LYS A 387 -12.29 34.94 -5.76
CA LYS A 387 -11.72 33.75 -5.12
C LYS A 387 -12.81 33.11 -4.26
N GLN A 388 -13.59 32.23 -4.85
CA GLN A 388 -14.60 31.40 -4.18
C GLN A 388 -13.91 30.44 -3.22
N LYS A 389 -13.45 30.96 -2.06
CA LYS A 389 -12.69 30.24 -1.04
C LYS A 389 -13.52 29.22 -0.26
N ASN A 390 -14.84 29.19 -0.42
CA ASN A 390 -15.76 28.43 0.45
C ASN A 390 -16.36 27.17 -0.19
N GLY A 391 -15.99 26.81 -1.42
CA GLY A 391 -16.64 25.68 -2.11
C GLY A 391 -16.13 24.29 -1.73
N THR A 392 -14.85 24.16 -1.33
CA THR A 392 -14.24 22.84 -1.11
C THR A 392 -14.83 22.12 0.10
N GLY A 393 -15.06 22.82 1.20
CA GLY A 393 -15.68 22.24 2.41
C GLY A 393 -17.09 21.72 2.14
N ILE A 394 -17.92 22.50 1.44
CA ILE A 394 -19.29 22.09 1.06
C ILE A 394 -19.24 20.87 0.13
N LYS A 395 -18.35 20.85 -0.87
CA LYS A 395 -18.17 19.72 -1.78
C LYS A 395 -17.76 18.44 -1.04
N LEU A 396 -16.89 18.55 -0.02
CA LEU A 396 -16.49 17.40 0.82
C LEU A 396 -17.67 16.91 1.68
N ILE A 397 -18.49 17.79 2.23
CA ILE A 397 -19.71 17.42 2.96
C ILE A 397 -20.71 16.72 2.05
N ILE A 398 -20.91 17.22 0.84
CA ILE A 398 -21.78 16.57 -0.16
C ILE A 398 -21.23 15.19 -0.54
N ALA A 399 -19.92 15.06 -0.78
CA ALA A 399 -19.29 13.77 -1.07
C ALA A 399 -19.49 12.78 0.08
N LEU A 400 -19.33 13.23 1.33
CA LEU A 400 -19.58 12.40 2.51
C LEU A 400 -21.06 11.96 2.59
N ALA A 401 -21.99 12.88 2.38
CA ALA A 401 -23.42 12.58 2.40
C ALA A 401 -23.78 11.54 1.31
N VAL A 402 -23.25 11.68 0.09
CA VAL A 402 -23.45 10.72 -0.99
C VAL A 402 -22.94 9.34 -0.61
N VAL A 403 -21.73 9.23 -0.05
CA VAL A 403 -21.14 7.94 0.39
C VAL A 403 -21.99 7.31 1.49
N LEU A 404 -22.41 8.09 2.49
CA LEU A 404 -23.23 7.59 3.60
C LEU A 404 -24.61 7.12 3.13
N ILE A 405 -25.30 7.92 2.31
CA ILE A 405 -26.63 7.58 1.78
C ILE A 405 -26.54 6.33 0.90
N SER A 406 -25.54 6.27 0.01
CA SER A 406 -25.33 5.10 -0.85
C SER A 406 -25.01 3.84 -0.03
N GLY A 407 -24.16 3.95 0.99
CA GLY A 407 -23.84 2.85 1.89
C GLY A 407 -25.06 2.33 2.66
N ILE A 408 -25.87 3.24 3.23
CA ILE A 408 -27.12 2.88 3.92
C ILE A 408 -28.11 2.21 2.95
N ALA A 409 -28.28 2.74 1.73
CA ALA A 409 -29.15 2.17 0.72
C ALA A 409 -28.73 0.74 0.33
N VAL A 410 -27.41 0.50 0.16
CA VAL A 410 -26.86 -0.84 -0.12
C VAL A 410 -27.13 -1.80 1.04
N ILE A 411 -26.96 -1.39 2.29
CA ILE A 411 -27.23 -2.21 3.48
C ILE A 411 -28.73 -2.57 3.55
N ILE A 412 -29.62 -1.57 3.39
CA ILE A 412 -31.07 -1.79 3.42
C ILE A 412 -31.50 -2.72 2.31
N TYR A 413 -31.02 -2.49 1.09
CA TYR A 413 -31.31 -3.34 -0.07
C TYR A 413 -30.82 -4.76 0.16
N GLY A 414 -29.58 -4.93 0.63
CA GLY A 414 -28.97 -6.23 0.88
C GLY A 414 -29.72 -7.05 1.93
N ARG A 415 -30.10 -6.42 3.06
CA ARG A 415 -30.92 -7.05 4.11
C ARG A 415 -32.31 -7.42 3.61
N LYS A 416 -32.98 -6.50 2.91
CA LYS A 416 -34.32 -6.75 2.34
C LYS A 416 -34.34 -7.92 1.36
N ASN A 417 -33.27 -8.14 0.62
CA ASN A 417 -33.13 -9.21 -0.38
C ASN A 417 -32.40 -10.44 0.16
N ASN A 418 -32.15 -10.54 1.49
CA ASN A 418 -31.47 -11.66 2.14
C ASN A 418 -30.13 -12.01 1.45
N LEU A 419 -29.36 -11.00 1.05
CA LEU A 419 -28.05 -11.23 0.49
C LEU A 419 -27.10 -11.75 1.57
N ALA A 420 -26.48 -12.92 1.33
CA ALA A 420 -25.66 -13.65 2.29
C ALA A 420 -24.53 -12.81 2.94
N MET A 421 -24.06 -11.79 2.26
CA MET A 421 -23.05 -10.87 2.79
C MET A 421 -23.52 -9.99 3.96
N PHE A 422 -24.86 -9.81 4.11
CA PHE A 422 -25.46 -9.03 5.21
C PHE A 422 -26.03 -9.91 6.34
N ASP A 423 -25.91 -11.22 6.19
CA ASP A 423 -26.29 -12.22 7.22
C ASP A 423 -25.03 -12.81 7.84
N PHE A 424 -24.59 -12.22 8.95
CA PHE A 424 -23.38 -12.65 9.65
C PHE A 424 -23.68 -13.90 10.49
N ASN A 425 -23.46 -15.06 9.88
CA ASN A 425 -23.56 -16.39 10.48
C ASN A 425 -22.26 -17.20 10.26
N ASP A 426 -22.21 -18.46 10.69
CA ASP A 426 -21.02 -19.30 10.55
C ASP A 426 -20.57 -19.50 9.12
N LYS A 427 -21.48 -19.53 8.15
CA LYS A 427 -21.16 -19.72 6.72
C LYS A 427 -20.74 -18.41 6.04
N TRP A 428 -20.85 -17.27 6.74
CA TRP A 428 -20.53 -15.98 6.16
C TRP A 428 -19.08 -15.91 5.67
N GLY A 429 -18.88 -15.35 4.47
CA GLY A 429 -17.55 -15.13 3.90
C GLY A 429 -16.73 -16.41 3.77
N SER A 430 -17.33 -17.52 3.30
CA SER A 430 -16.67 -18.83 3.22
C SER A 430 -16.15 -19.31 4.58
N TYR A 431 -17.06 -19.33 5.56
CA TYR A 431 -16.81 -19.74 6.96
C TYR A 431 -15.96 -18.78 7.80
N ARG A 432 -15.65 -17.56 7.32
CA ARG A 432 -14.98 -16.54 8.16
C ARG A 432 -15.79 -16.22 9.43
N GLY A 433 -17.14 -16.23 9.36
CA GLY A 433 -17.98 -16.03 10.55
C GLY A 433 -17.73 -17.06 11.63
N TYR A 434 -17.61 -18.36 11.28
CA TYR A 434 -17.22 -19.43 12.19
C TYR A 434 -15.84 -19.19 12.79
N ILE A 435 -14.84 -18.97 11.93
CA ILE A 435 -13.44 -18.80 12.36
C ILE A 435 -13.31 -17.59 13.29
N TRP A 436 -13.90 -16.45 12.95
CA TRP A 436 -13.79 -15.23 13.77
C TRP A 436 -14.40 -15.41 15.16
N ARG A 437 -15.54 -16.11 15.26
CA ARG A 437 -16.14 -16.43 16.58
C ARG A 437 -15.24 -17.33 17.40
N ARG A 438 -14.66 -18.38 16.83
CA ARG A 438 -13.76 -19.28 17.55
C ARG A 438 -12.47 -18.59 17.96
N VAL A 439 -11.82 -17.83 17.05
CA VAL A 439 -10.59 -17.10 17.31
C VAL A 439 -10.78 -16.01 18.39
N THR A 440 -11.90 -15.28 18.38
CA THR A 440 -12.21 -14.31 19.44
C THR A 440 -12.53 -14.98 20.78
N GLY A 441 -13.19 -16.14 20.76
CA GLY A 441 -13.40 -16.96 21.95
C GLY A 441 -12.07 -17.41 22.56
N LEU A 442 -11.17 -17.97 21.76
CA LEU A 442 -9.84 -18.37 22.19
C LEU A 442 -9.06 -17.21 22.84
N TYR A 443 -9.09 -16.01 22.21
CA TYR A 443 -8.47 -14.83 22.81
C TYR A 443 -9.07 -14.49 24.19
N GLY A 444 -10.40 -14.61 24.34
CA GLY A 444 -11.11 -14.37 25.59
C GLY A 444 -10.63 -15.26 26.74
N GLU A 445 -10.20 -16.49 26.44
CA GLU A 445 -9.75 -17.49 27.42
C GLU A 445 -8.24 -17.43 27.73
N LEU A 446 -7.44 -16.68 26.92
CA LEU A 446 -6.02 -16.55 27.18
C LEU A 446 -5.73 -15.93 28.56
N PRO A 447 -4.64 -16.31 29.23
CA PRO A 447 -4.14 -15.63 30.41
C PRO A 447 -3.88 -14.15 30.17
N PHE A 448 -4.00 -13.32 31.21
CA PHE A 448 -3.87 -11.84 31.07
C PHE A 448 -2.59 -11.41 30.36
N VAL A 449 -1.45 -12.02 30.68
CA VAL A 449 -0.16 -11.68 30.02
C VAL A 449 -0.19 -12.01 28.53
N GLN A 450 -0.78 -13.15 28.15
CA GLN A 450 -0.91 -13.53 26.74
C GLN A 450 -1.97 -12.67 26.00
N LYS A 451 -2.98 -12.14 26.69
CA LYS A 451 -3.88 -11.14 26.09
C LYS A 451 -3.14 -9.86 25.68
N ILE A 452 -2.09 -9.47 26.42
CA ILE A 452 -1.31 -8.28 26.11
C ILE A 452 -0.23 -8.57 25.06
N PHE A 453 0.52 -9.67 25.19
CA PHE A 453 1.71 -9.97 24.40
C PHE A 453 1.54 -11.13 23.40
N GLY A 454 0.38 -11.79 23.41
CA GLY A 454 0.05 -12.90 22.51
C GLY A 454 0.46 -14.27 23.01
N HIS A 455 -0.06 -15.30 22.35
CA HIS A 455 0.22 -16.71 22.65
C HIS A 455 1.47 -17.23 21.89
N GLY A 456 1.96 -16.48 20.94
CA GLY A 456 3.08 -16.86 20.08
C GLY A 456 2.76 -16.66 18.59
N ASN A 457 3.76 -16.25 17.83
CA ASN A 457 3.63 -16.16 16.37
C ASN A 457 3.23 -17.54 15.81
N GLU A 458 2.30 -17.58 14.86
CA GLU A 458 1.78 -18.79 14.20
C GLU A 458 1.04 -19.79 15.12
N SER A 459 0.59 -19.38 16.30
CA SER A 459 -0.06 -20.27 17.28
C SER A 459 -1.55 -20.55 17.04
N ILE A 460 -2.23 -19.88 16.08
CA ILE A 460 -3.67 -20.08 15.87
C ILE A 460 -3.97 -21.52 15.50
N ARG A 461 -3.14 -22.16 14.66
CA ARG A 461 -3.38 -23.55 14.28
C ARG A 461 -3.41 -24.48 15.49
N SER A 462 -2.39 -24.45 16.35
CA SER A 462 -2.35 -25.31 17.54
C SER A 462 -3.54 -25.06 18.45
N LEU A 463 -3.88 -23.79 18.72
CA LEU A 463 -5.03 -23.42 19.53
C LEU A 463 -6.37 -23.90 18.95
N MET A 464 -6.54 -23.88 17.63
CA MET A 464 -7.74 -24.37 16.96
C MET A 464 -7.78 -25.90 16.91
N ASP A 465 -6.66 -26.55 16.63
CA ASP A 465 -6.57 -28.02 16.57
C ASP A 465 -6.81 -28.64 17.93
N ASP A 466 -6.27 -28.08 19.00
CA ASP A 466 -6.42 -28.61 20.38
C ASP A 466 -7.88 -28.61 20.89
N ARG A 467 -8.73 -27.71 20.36
CA ARG A 467 -10.07 -27.48 20.91
C ARG A 467 -11.21 -27.71 19.94
N PHE A 468 -11.00 -27.51 18.66
CA PHE A 468 -12.07 -27.42 17.66
C PHE A 468 -11.82 -28.28 16.41
N TYR A 469 -10.82 -29.17 16.41
CA TYR A 469 -10.45 -29.94 15.22
C TYR A 469 -11.63 -30.68 14.58
N ASP A 470 -12.34 -31.52 15.37
CA ASP A 470 -13.47 -32.32 14.88
C ASP A 470 -14.67 -31.44 14.50
N GLU A 471 -14.99 -30.44 15.30
CA GLU A 471 -16.05 -29.49 15.01
C GLU A 471 -15.76 -28.72 13.71
N MET A 472 -14.52 -28.26 13.55
CA MET A 472 -14.09 -27.52 12.37
C MET A 472 -14.23 -28.36 11.10
N LEU A 473 -13.80 -29.63 11.12
CA LEU A 473 -14.00 -30.56 10.01
C LEU A 473 -15.48 -30.81 9.72
N GLN A 474 -16.33 -30.99 10.74
CA GLN A 474 -17.76 -31.20 10.56
C GLN A 474 -18.47 -29.99 9.97
N VAL A 475 -18.14 -28.77 10.44
CA VAL A 475 -18.82 -27.55 10.03
C VAL A 475 -18.31 -27.04 8.69
N THR A 476 -17.01 -27.09 8.47
CA THR A 476 -16.37 -26.40 7.33
C THR A 476 -15.81 -27.34 6.27
N GLY A 477 -15.63 -28.62 6.57
CA GLY A 477 -15.02 -29.63 5.71
C GLY A 477 -13.50 -29.48 5.55
N THR A 478 -12.85 -28.57 6.30
CA THR A 478 -11.41 -28.33 6.23
C THR A 478 -10.88 -27.83 7.56
N VAL A 479 -9.55 -27.87 7.74
CA VAL A 479 -8.85 -27.33 8.91
C VAL A 479 -8.28 -25.96 8.56
N TYR A 480 -8.56 -24.97 9.39
CA TYR A 480 -8.05 -23.62 9.24
C TYR A 480 -6.87 -23.39 10.20
N ASP A 481 -5.82 -22.80 9.68
CA ASP A 481 -4.56 -22.54 10.40
C ASP A 481 -4.36 -21.05 10.71
N ASN A 482 -5.35 -20.22 10.44
CA ASN A 482 -5.26 -18.75 10.58
C ASN A 482 -6.64 -18.12 10.74
N ALA A 483 -6.67 -16.86 11.13
CA ALA A 483 -7.90 -16.12 11.40
C ALA A 483 -8.65 -15.62 10.16
N HIS A 484 -8.09 -15.68 8.95
CA HIS A 484 -8.60 -14.97 7.76
C HIS A 484 -8.97 -13.50 8.03
N ASN A 485 -8.23 -12.87 8.94
CA ASN A 485 -8.31 -11.47 9.33
C ASN A 485 -6.97 -11.11 10.00
N GLU A 486 -6.17 -10.24 9.40
CA GLU A 486 -4.84 -9.91 9.93
C GLU A 486 -4.91 -9.27 11.32
N TYR A 487 -5.95 -8.50 11.61
CA TYR A 487 -6.12 -7.85 12.92
C TYR A 487 -6.40 -8.88 14.03
N LEU A 488 -7.30 -9.82 13.76
CA LEU A 488 -7.56 -10.94 14.69
C LEU A 488 -6.36 -11.89 14.80
N GLN A 489 -5.64 -12.09 13.69
CA GLN A 489 -4.41 -12.87 13.70
C GLN A 489 -3.42 -12.25 14.69
N TYR A 490 -3.12 -10.96 14.58
CA TYR A 490 -2.21 -10.29 15.51
C TYR A 490 -2.76 -10.18 16.93
N LEU A 491 -4.08 -10.08 17.10
CA LEU A 491 -4.70 -10.06 18.42
C LEU A 491 -4.41 -11.33 19.22
N VAL A 492 -4.51 -12.50 18.60
CA VAL A 492 -4.25 -13.79 19.28
C VAL A 492 -2.75 -14.06 19.37
N THR A 493 -2.02 -13.86 18.26
CA THR A 493 -0.62 -14.25 18.19
C THR A 493 0.32 -13.27 18.87
N GLN A 494 0.05 -11.97 18.84
CA GLN A 494 0.90 -10.89 19.38
C GLN A 494 0.20 -10.04 20.43
N GLY A 495 -1.02 -10.42 20.82
CA GLY A 495 -1.81 -9.76 21.84
C GLY A 495 -2.36 -8.40 21.44
N LEU A 496 -2.94 -7.72 22.40
CA LEU A 496 -3.49 -6.38 22.23
C LEU A 496 -2.42 -5.37 21.78
N LEU A 497 -1.18 -5.51 22.28
CA LEU A 497 -0.06 -4.66 21.89
C LEU A 497 0.23 -4.82 20.38
N GLY A 498 0.28 -6.05 19.86
CA GLY A 498 0.52 -6.31 18.44
C GLY A 498 -0.59 -5.78 17.56
N MET A 499 -1.85 -6.07 17.88
CA MET A 499 -3.01 -5.60 17.12
C MET A 499 -3.08 -4.07 17.11
N LEU A 500 -2.99 -3.41 18.27
CA LEU A 500 -3.07 -1.94 18.35
C LEU A 500 -1.90 -1.25 17.68
N SER A 501 -0.68 -1.79 17.78
CA SER A 501 0.48 -1.23 17.07
C SER A 501 0.35 -1.41 15.56
N TYR A 502 -0.16 -2.52 15.04
CA TYR A 502 -0.43 -2.72 13.62
C TYR A 502 -1.51 -1.75 13.10
N VAL A 503 -2.63 -1.58 13.83
CA VAL A 503 -3.64 -0.55 13.54
C VAL A 503 -3.00 0.84 13.57
N GLY A 504 -2.12 1.09 14.53
CA GLY A 504 -1.35 2.33 14.65
C GLY A 504 -0.44 2.58 13.44
N VAL A 505 0.24 1.55 12.91
CA VAL A 505 1.05 1.67 11.68
C VAL A 505 0.19 2.14 10.52
N VAL A 506 -0.94 1.48 10.27
CA VAL A 506 -1.86 1.86 9.17
C VAL A 506 -2.46 3.23 9.42
N GLY A 507 -3.04 3.48 10.59
CA GLY A 507 -3.77 4.71 10.91
C GLY A 507 -2.87 5.95 10.89
N THR A 508 -1.68 5.88 11.50
CA THR A 508 -0.74 7.01 11.52
C THR A 508 -0.12 7.28 10.15
N ALA A 509 0.12 6.24 9.34
CA ALA A 509 0.55 6.39 7.95
C ALA A 509 -0.52 7.11 7.12
N VAL A 510 -1.80 6.71 7.26
CA VAL A 510 -2.93 7.37 6.59
C VAL A 510 -3.05 8.83 7.03
N ILE A 511 -3.03 9.11 8.34
CA ILE A 511 -3.10 10.49 8.86
C ILE A 511 -1.96 11.35 8.31
N THR A 512 -0.73 10.81 8.31
CA THR A 512 0.46 11.51 7.81
C THR A 512 0.34 11.77 6.31
N GLY A 513 -0.05 10.76 5.52
CA GLY A 513 -0.25 10.88 4.09
C GLY A 513 -1.32 11.92 3.72
N VAL A 514 -2.47 11.90 4.40
CA VAL A 514 -3.55 12.90 4.18
C VAL A 514 -3.06 14.31 4.45
N LYS A 515 -2.34 14.53 5.57
CA LYS A 515 -1.78 15.85 5.91
C LYS A 515 -0.77 16.38 4.87
N LYS A 516 -0.10 15.48 4.16
CA LYS A 516 0.98 15.80 3.21
C LYS A 516 0.60 15.58 1.73
N ILE A 517 -0.65 15.23 1.43
CA ILE A 517 -1.12 14.78 0.12
C ILE A 517 -0.80 15.73 -1.05
N LYS A 518 -0.75 17.05 -0.79
CA LYS A 518 -0.43 18.08 -1.79
C LYS A 518 1.07 18.33 -1.97
N LYS A 519 1.91 17.75 -1.12
CA LYS A 519 3.37 18.02 -1.09
C LYS A 519 4.16 17.25 -2.15
N SER A 520 3.68 16.07 -2.56
CA SER A 520 4.30 15.28 -3.63
C SER A 520 3.25 14.51 -4.42
N PRO A 521 3.41 14.38 -5.76
CA PRO A 521 2.48 13.63 -6.59
C PRO A 521 2.43 12.13 -6.26
N TYR A 522 3.44 11.59 -5.60
CA TYR A 522 3.53 10.16 -5.27
C TYR A 522 2.80 9.80 -3.98
N ILE A 523 2.57 10.76 -3.09
CA ILE A 523 1.93 10.52 -1.77
C ILE A 523 0.53 9.96 -1.94
N LEU A 524 -0.28 10.47 -2.86
CA LEU A 524 -1.65 9.97 -3.04
C LEU A 524 -1.67 8.48 -3.43
N GLY A 525 -0.83 8.07 -4.37
CA GLY A 525 -0.78 6.66 -4.79
C GLY A 525 -0.39 5.72 -3.65
N LEU A 526 0.68 6.06 -2.92
CA LEU A 526 1.14 5.29 -1.76
C LEU A 526 0.10 5.24 -0.64
N LEU A 527 -0.56 6.37 -0.36
CA LEU A 527 -1.64 6.48 0.61
C LEU A 527 -2.81 5.56 0.26
N LEU A 528 -3.24 5.57 -1.01
CA LEU A 528 -4.33 4.71 -1.48
C LEU A 528 -3.98 3.23 -1.39
N ALA A 529 -2.74 2.84 -1.68
CA ALA A 529 -2.28 1.46 -1.52
C ALA A 529 -2.33 1.01 -0.04
N VAL A 530 -1.93 1.87 0.90
CA VAL A 530 -1.99 1.58 2.34
C VAL A 530 -3.44 1.47 2.83
N ILE A 531 -4.33 2.38 2.40
CA ILE A 531 -5.77 2.33 2.74
C ILE A 531 -6.39 1.04 2.21
N SER A 532 -6.18 0.74 0.94
CA SER A 532 -6.76 -0.44 0.29
C SER A 532 -6.32 -1.74 0.95
N TYR A 533 -4.99 -1.88 1.21
CA TYR A 533 -4.49 -3.05 1.90
C TYR A 533 -5.03 -3.14 3.33
N GLY A 534 -5.07 -2.06 4.07
CA GLY A 534 -5.61 -2.04 5.44
C GLY A 534 -7.08 -2.51 5.51
N VAL A 535 -7.89 -2.18 4.52
CA VAL A 535 -9.28 -2.66 4.44
C VAL A 535 -9.35 -4.12 4.02
N GLN A 536 -8.58 -4.55 3.01
CA GLN A 536 -8.58 -5.96 2.59
C GLN A 536 -8.05 -6.89 3.70
N ALA A 537 -7.14 -6.44 4.54
CA ALA A 537 -6.57 -7.17 5.68
C ALA A 537 -7.62 -7.61 6.71
N ILE A 538 -8.79 -6.96 6.74
CA ILE A 538 -9.94 -7.39 7.57
C ILE A 538 -10.46 -8.76 7.10
N PHE A 539 -10.33 -9.07 5.81
CA PHE A 539 -10.90 -10.27 5.17
C PHE A 539 -9.84 -11.24 4.66
N ASN A 540 -8.59 -11.02 4.96
CA ASN A 540 -7.50 -11.82 4.44
C ASN A 540 -6.43 -12.10 5.50
N VAL A 541 -5.40 -12.85 5.12
CA VAL A 541 -4.33 -13.30 6.01
C VAL A 541 -3.02 -12.58 5.73
N ASN A 542 -2.23 -12.37 6.78
CA ASN A 542 -0.83 -12.03 6.61
C ASN A 542 -0.05 -13.20 5.99
N GLN A 543 0.81 -12.93 5.04
CA GLN A 543 1.60 -13.95 4.36
C GLN A 543 2.83 -13.33 3.68
N CYS A 544 3.83 -14.15 3.44
CA CYS A 544 5.14 -13.68 2.97
C CYS A 544 5.16 -13.20 1.51
N ILE A 545 4.06 -13.26 0.74
CA ILE A 545 4.01 -12.86 -0.67
C ILE A 545 3.59 -11.41 -0.87
N THR A 546 2.54 -10.93 -0.18
CA THR A 546 2.04 -9.55 -0.37
C THR A 546 2.15 -8.66 0.86
N THR A 547 2.22 -9.21 2.08
CA THR A 547 2.46 -8.42 3.29
C THR A 547 3.75 -7.58 3.23
N PRO A 548 4.87 -8.06 2.62
CA PRO A 548 6.04 -7.20 2.40
C PRO A 548 5.75 -5.92 1.62
N TYR A 549 4.87 -5.98 0.63
CA TYR A 549 4.49 -4.78 -0.14
C TYR A 549 3.73 -3.76 0.70
N MET A 550 2.87 -4.20 1.63
CA MET A 550 2.18 -3.30 2.55
C MET A 550 3.17 -2.44 3.34
N PHE A 551 4.16 -3.10 3.96
CA PHE A 551 5.18 -2.40 4.74
C PHE A 551 6.14 -1.60 3.87
N LEU A 552 6.42 -2.07 2.65
CA LEU A 552 7.20 -1.32 1.67
C LEU A 552 6.48 -0.03 1.26
N MET A 553 5.19 -0.08 0.90
CA MET A 553 4.39 1.10 0.55
C MET A 553 4.28 2.07 1.73
N THR A 554 4.13 1.55 2.95
CA THR A 554 4.12 2.36 4.17
C THR A 554 5.47 3.05 4.39
N ALA A 555 6.59 2.33 4.26
CA ALA A 555 7.94 2.91 4.37
C ALA A 555 8.18 4.01 3.33
N MET A 556 7.74 3.76 2.09
CA MET A 556 7.82 4.71 0.99
C MET A 556 6.95 5.95 1.24
N LEU A 557 5.72 5.76 1.74
CA LEU A 557 4.81 6.87 2.09
C LEU A 557 5.42 7.77 3.16
N ILE A 558 5.92 7.18 4.25
CA ILE A 558 6.54 7.95 5.34
C ILE A 558 7.81 8.64 4.89
N GLY A 559 8.67 7.97 4.11
CA GLY A 559 9.86 8.56 3.54
C GLY A 559 9.56 9.78 2.64
N MET A 560 8.53 9.70 1.78
CA MET A 560 8.07 10.83 0.96
C MET A 560 7.50 11.97 1.81
N CYS A 561 6.82 11.64 2.91
CA CYS A 561 6.28 12.65 3.82
C CYS A 561 7.38 13.40 4.60
N ARG A 562 8.54 12.77 4.89
CA ARG A 562 9.70 13.42 5.52
C ARG A 562 10.24 14.55 4.65
N ARG A 563 10.45 14.29 3.37
CA ARG A 563 10.88 15.33 2.42
C ARG A 563 9.95 16.53 2.38
N ALA A 564 8.66 16.29 2.43
CA ALA A 564 7.66 17.36 2.37
C ALA A 564 7.65 18.31 3.57
N THR A 565 8.55 18.13 4.56
CA THR A 565 8.76 19.06 5.69
C THR A 565 9.94 19.98 5.48
N GLU A 566 10.83 19.67 4.54
CA GLU A 566 12.04 20.45 4.28
C GLU A 566 11.80 21.60 3.28
N GLU A 567 10.72 21.57 2.52
CA GLU A 567 10.25 22.62 1.59
C GLU A 567 9.15 23.50 2.25
#